data_e8e43eed59ad7c87316d9b9f3b582c63
#
_entry.id   e8e43eed59ad7c87316d9b9f3b582c63
#
_cell.length_a   1.000
_cell.length_b   1.000
_cell.length_c   1.000
_cell.angle_alpha   90.00
_cell.angle_beta   90.00
_cell.angle_gamma   90.00
#
_symmetry.space_group_name_H-M   'P 1'
#
loop_
_entity.id
_entity.type
_entity.pdbx_description
1 polymer ?
#
loop_
_entity_poly.entity_id
_entity_poly.type
_entity_poly.pdbx_seq_one_letter_code
_entity_poly.pdbx_strand_id
1 'polypeptide(L)'
;GYLLGGKFYPGFSEGNLVSKDISWYTTRSTNVGLDFASLDNRLSGSVEYFRMSTKGYLTSPSNVAYTDPLGTSLPQVKSNGESIRQGGEFIVQWKEKRGDFEYAIGANFTYFDSFWMNNPYEAETDLKNPYKRTTHAKGYWGIGYESLGYYQSQEDVMNSPKRQNSVNLGAGDIKYYD
;
A
#
# COMPACT_ATOMS: atom_id res chain seq x y z
N GLY A 1 1.32 -17.45 35.52
CA GLY A 1 1.36 -18.46 36.58
C GLY A 1 1.69 -17.85 37.93
N TYR A 2 1.33 -18.55 38.98
CA TYR A 2 1.48 -18.07 40.35
C TYR A 2 2.36 -19.05 41.12
N LEU A 3 3.16 -18.54 42.04
CA LEU A 3 3.95 -19.36 42.97
C LEU A 3 3.21 -19.38 44.33
N LEU A 4 2.71 -20.51 44.74
CA LEU A 4 2.03 -20.71 46.02
C LEU A 4 2.70 -21.83 46.77
N GLY A 5 3.23 -21.53 48.00
CA GLY A 5 3.91 -22.53 48.84
C GLY A 5 5.10 -23.20 48.18
N GLY A 6 5.87 -22.49 47.32
CA GLY A 6 7.02 -23.03 46.59
C GLY A 6 6.67 -23.90 45.36
N LYS A 7 5.39 -24.03 45.04
CA LYS A 7 4.90 -24.75 43.84
C LYS A 7 4.35 -23.80 42.80
N PHE A 8 4.77 -24.00 41.54
CA PHE A 8 4.28 -23.20 40.41
C PHE A 8 2.96 -23.76 39.91
N TYR A 9 1.97 -22.85 39.79
CA TYR A 9 0.67 -23.13 39.19
C TYR A 9 0.54 -22.34 37.87
N PRO A 10 0.28 -23.03 36.75
CA PRO A 10 0.05 -22.33 35.48
C PRO A 10 -1.20 -21.46 35.60
N GLY A 11 -1.07 -20.20 35.22
CA GLY A 11 -2.22 -19.29 35.10
C GLY A 11 -2.85 -19.42 33.71
N PHE A 12 -4.13 -19.19 33.65
CA PHE A 12 -4.88 -19.03 32.41
C PHE A 12 -5.20 -17.54 32.26
N SER A 13 -5.08 -17.03 31.03
CA SER A 13 -5.60 -15.71 30.66
C SER A 13 -6.61 -15.91 29.55
N GLU A 14 -7.65 -15.10 29.55
CA GLU A 14 -8.59 -15.07 28.42
C GLU A 14 -7.84 -14.66 27.16
N GLY A 15 -8.11 -15.35 26.06
CA GLY A 15 -7.63 -14.96 24.75
C GLY A 15 -8.36 -13.73 24.20
N ASN A 16 -7.89 -13.18 23.09
CA ASN A 16 -8.58 -12.09 22.44
C ASN A 16 -9.99 -12.51 22.00
N LEU A 17 -10.94 -11.59 22.14
CA LEU A 17 -12.28 -11.79 21.62
C LEU A 17 -12.24 -11.94 20.09
N VAL A 18 -13.00 -12.90 19.58
CA VAL A 18 -13.12 -13.16 18.14
C VAL A 18 -14.54 -12.82 17.69
N SER A 19 -14.66 -12.02 16.65
CA SER A 19 -15.95 -11.75 16.03
C SER A 19 -16.44 -12.98 15.25
N LYS A 20 -17.72 -13.28 15.32
CA LYS A 20 -18.38 -14.35 14.55
C LYS A 20 -18.40 -14.06 13.04
N ASP A 21 -18.26 -12.80 12.66
CA ASP A 21 -18.34 -12.33 11.26
C ASP A 21 -16.99 -12.30 10.55
N ILE A 22 -15.94 -12.81 11.19
CA ILE A 22 -14.62 -12.91 10.55
C ILE A 22 -14.69 -13.89 9.39
N SER A 23 -14.26 -13.42 8.24
CA SER A 23 -14.22 -14.18 6.99
C SER A 23 -13.02 -13.72 6.17
N TRP A 24 -12.60 -14.50 5.20
CA TRP A 24 -11.54 -14.16 4.27
C TRP A 24 -11.94 -12.93 3.43
N TYR A 25 -10.94 -12.13 3.07
CA TYR A 25 -11.14 -11.13 2.02
C TYR A 25 -11.32 -11.82 0.66
N THR A 26 -12.06 -11.17 -0.22
CA THR A 26 -12.37 -11.69 -1.55
C THR A 26 -11.74 -10.78 -2.60
N THR A 27 -10.94 -11.36 -3.50
CA THR A 27 -10.41 -10.66 -4.67
C THR A 27 -11.17 -11.10 -5.92
N ARG A 28 -11.72 -10.13 -6.63
CA ARG A 28 -12.30 -10.33 -7.96
C ARG A 28 -11.34 -9.77 -8.99
N SER A 29 -10.93 -10.60 -9.96
CA SER A 29 -10.11 -10.19 -11.09
C SER A 29 -10.93 -10.19 -12.38
N THR A 30 -10.70 -9.18 -13.22
CA THR A 30 -11.23 -9.06 -14.58
C THR A 30 -10.07 -8.73 -15.49
N ASN A 31 -9.86 -9.56 -16.52
CA ASN A 31 -8.80 -9.38 -17.51
C ASN A 31 -9.43 -9.38 -18.89
N VAL A 32 -8.98 -8.49 -19.75
CA VAL A 32 -9.35 -8.42 -21.17
C VAL A 32 -8.08 -8.24 -21.96
N GLY A 33 -7.82 -9.17 -22.88
CA GLY A 33 -6.61 -9.17 -23.69
C GLY A 33 -6.90 -9.37 -25.17
N LEU A 34 -5.97 -8.91 -25.99
CA LEU A 34 -5.94 -9.10 -27.43
C LEU A 34 -4.52 -9.51 -27.84
N ASP A 35 -4.43 -10.68 -28.46
CA ASP A 35 -3.22 -11.13 -29.12
C ASP A 35 -3.27 -10.81 -30.61
N PHE A 36 -2.15 -10.39 -31.18
CA PHE A 36 -2.05 -10.10 -32.59
C PHE A 36 -0.79 -10.70 -33.20
N ALA A 37 -0.89 -11.10 -34.46
CA ALA A 37 0.22 -11.49 -35.29
C ALA A 37 0.01 -10.96 -36.70
N SER A 38 1.07 -10.44 -37.32
CA SER A 38 1.03 -9.82 -38.64
C SER A 38 2.35 -10.02 -39.38
N LEU A 39 2.40 -9.69 -40.67
CA LEU A 39 3.57 -9.76 -41.53
C LEU A 39 4.20 -11.16 -41.54
N ASP A 40 3.40 -12.18 -41.79
CA ASP A 40 3.83 -13.60 -41.77
C ASP A 40 4.44 -14.01 -40.42
N ASN A 41 3.83 -13.60 -39.32
CA ASN A 41 4.28 -13.82 -37.94
C ASN A 41 5.62 -13.15 -37.59
N ARG A 42 6.10 -12.22 -38.39
CA ARG A 42 7.27 -11.43 -38.04
C ARG A 42 7.00 -10.45 -36.90
N LEU A 43 5.83 -9.82 -36.93
CA LEU A 43 5.36 -8.96 -35.84
C LEU A 43 4.29 -9.71 -35.05
N SER A 44 4.50 -9.88 -33.76
CA SER A 44 3.52 -10.45 -32.85
C SER A 44 3.52 -9.70 -31.51
N GLY A 45 2.43 -9.77 -30.79
CA GLY A 45 2.33 -9.13 -29.49
C GLY A 45 0.98 -9.36 -28.84
N SER A 46 0.85 -8.80 -27.64
CA SER A 46 -0.40 -8.78 -26.88
C SER A 46 -0.61 -7.44 -26.19
N VAL A 47 -1.85 -7.09 -26.01
CA VAL A 47 -2.30 -5.96 -25.20
C VAL A 47 -3.29 -6.50 -24.19
N GLU A 48 -3.08 -6.28 -22.94
CA GLU A 48 -3.95 -6.75 -21.87
C GLU A 48 -4.33 -5.60 -20.93
N TYR A 49 -5.58 -5.56 -20.50
CA TYR A 49 -6.07 -4.74 -19.42
C TYR A 49 -6.52 -5.64 -18.27
N PHE A 50 -6.12 -5.31 -17.06
CA PHE A 50 -6.54 -6.02 -15.86
C PHE A 50 -7.10 -5.06 -14.80
N ARG A 51 -8.06 -5.58 -14.03
CA ARG A 51 -8.59 -4.91 -12.85
C ARG A 51 -8.87 -5.93 -11.76
N MET A 52 -8.30 -5.68 -10.58
CA MET A 52 -8.49 -6.48 -9.37
C MET A 52 -9.16 -5.62 -8.31
N SER A 53 -10.24 -6.14 -7.71
CA SER A 53 -10.93 -5.51 -6.58
C SER A 53 -10.86 -6.47 -5.40
N THR A 54 -10.30 -6.02 -4.29
CA THR A 54 -10.21 -6.79 -3.05
C THR A 54 -11.09 -6.14 -1.98
N LYS A 55 -12.00 -6.93 -1.39
CA LYS A 55 -12.97 -6.52 -0.37
C LYS A 55 -12.89 -7.39 0.87
N GLY A 56 -13.46 -6.89 1.97
CA GLY A 56 -13.61 -7.64 3.21
C GLY A 56 -12.42 -7.53 4.16
N TYR A 57 -11.72 -6.41 4.13
CA TYR A 57 -10.65 -6.10 5.06
C TYR A 57 -11.17 -6.09 6.50
N LEU A 58 -10.36 -6.58 7.43
CA LEU A 58 -10.66 -6.53 8.85
C LEU A 58 -10.19 -5.21 9.42
N THR A 59 -10.97 -4.62 10.29
CA THR A 59 -10.63 -3.40 11.01
C THR A 59 -11.04 -3.50 12.47
N SER A 60 -10.36 -2.76 13.33
CA SER A 60 -10.81 -2.59 14.70
C SER A 60 -11.97 -1.59 14.74
N PRO A 61 -13.08 -1.91 15.37
CA PRO A 61 -14.21 -0.99 15.45
C PRO A 61 -13.81 0.24 16.29
N SER A 62 -13.60 1.37 15.64
CA SER A 62 -13.28 2.64 16.32
C SER A 62 -14.50 3.35 16.87
N ASN A 63 -15.71 2.97 16.42
CA ASN A 63 -16.95 3.70 16.69
C ASN A 63 -17.92 2.94 17.60
N VAL A 64 -17.53 1.77 18.10
CA VAL A 64 -18.37 1.04 19.06
C VAL A 64 -17.95 1.47 20.45
N ALA A 65 -18.83 2.15 21.15
CA ALA A 65 -18.67 2.50 22.56
C ALA A 65 -18.74 1.21 23.40
N TYR A 66 -17.60 0.55 23.56
CA TYR A 66 -17.46 -0.44 24.62
C TYR A 66 -17.07 0.27 25.90
N THR A 67 -17.65 -0.13 26.99
CA THR A 67 -17.29 0.40 28.30
C THR A 67 -15.90 -0.08 28.70
N ASP A 68 -15.10 0.81 29.28
CA ASP A 68 -13.74 0.56 29.79
C ASP A 68 -13.57 -0.73 30.63
N PRO A 69 -14.60 -1.26 31.31
CA PRO A 69 -14.50 -2.49 32.12
C PRO A 69 -14.26 -3.79 31.33
N LEU A 70 -14.26 -3.78 30.00
CA LEU A 70 -14.08 -5.03 29.22
C LEU A 70 -12.73 -5.71 29.48
N GLY A 71 -11.69 -4.95 29.87
CA GLY A 71 -10.37 -5.49 30.24
C GLY A 71 -9.61 -6.22 29.12
N THR A 72 -10.14 -6.23 27.89
CA THR A 72 -9.54 -6.90 26.73
C THR A 72 -9.71 -6.08 25.45
N SER A 73 -8.92 -6.39 24.44
CA SER A 73 -9.00 -5.73 23.14
C SER A 73 -10.28 -6.10 22.40
N LEU A 74 -10.86 -5.13 21.70
CA LEU A 74 -12.03 -5.36 20.86
C LEU A 74 -11.71 -6.33 19.72
N PRO A 75 -12.66 -7.20 19.34
CA PRO A 75 -12.48 -8.09 18.22
C PRO A 75 -12.46 -7.29 16.93
N GLN A 76 -11.63 -7.75 15.98
CA GLN A 76 -11.68 -7.22 14.62
C GLN A 76 -13.02 -7.56 13.96
N VAL A 77 -13.52 -6.64 13.16
CA VAL A 77 -14.77 -6.80 12.40
C VAL A 77 -14.50 -6.65 10.92
N LYS A 78 -15.33 -7.28 10.09
CA LYS A 78 -15.26 -7.12 8.65
C LYS A 78 -15.71 -5.71 8.27
N SER A 79 -14.89 -5.03 7.50
CA SER A 79 -15.15 -3.68 7.03
C SER A 79 -15.71 -3.67 5.61
N ASN A 80 -16.22 -2.52 5.18
CA ASN A 80 -16.59 -2.24 3.79
C ASN A 80 -15.39 -1.77 2.94
N GLY A 81 -14.17 -1.92 3.45
CA GLY A 81 -12.95 -1.55 2.74
C GLY A 81 -12.82 -2.24 1.39
N GLU A 82 -12.40 -1.47 0.39
CA GLU A 82 -12.17 -1.94 -0.97
C GLU A 82 -10.90 -1.32 -1.52
N SER A 83 -9.95 -2.16 -1.96
CA SER A 83 -8.80 -1.71 -2.73
C SER A 83 -8.92 -2.15 -4.18
N ILE A 84 -8.45 -1.30 -5.08
CA ILE A 84 -8.42 -1.53 -6.52
C ILE A 84 -6.96 -1.54 -6.97
N ARG A 85 -6.62 -2.51 -7.81
CA ARG A 85 -5.41 -2.51 -8.63
C ARG A 85 -5.83 -2.70 -10.08
N GLN A 86 -5.42 -1.81 -10.96
CA GLN A 86 -5.77 -1.87 -12.37
C GLN A 86 -4.61 -1.40 -13.23
N GLY A 87 -4.52 -1.91 -14.43
CA GLY A 87 -3.42 -1.56 -15.33
C GLY A 87 -3.54 -2.16 -16.70
N GLY A 88 -2.51 -1.94 -17.50
CA GLY A 88 -2.38 -2.53 -18.81
C GLY A 88 -0.99 -3.07 -19.04
N GLU A 89 -0.91 -4.11 -19.83
CA GLU A 89 0.32 -4.75 -20.25
C GLU A 89 0.37 -4.74 -21.78
N PHE A 90 1.54 -4.49 -22.29
CA PHE A 90 1.81 -4.50 -23.71
C PHE A 90 3.09 -5.29 -23.96
N ILE A 91 3.02 -6.24 -24.87
CA ILE A 91 4.14 -7.05 -25.31
C ILE A 91 4.19 -6.96 -26.83
N VAL A 92 5.38 -6.72 -27.37
CA VAL A 92 5.64 -6.74 -28.81
C VAL A 92 6.91 -7.49 -29.10
N GLN A 93 6.91 -8.28 -30.15
CA GLN A 93 8.05 -9.03 -30.64
C GLN A 93 8.15 -8.93 -32.15
N TRP A 94 9.38 -8.70 -32.63
CA TRP A 94 9.73 -8.79 -34.03
C TRP A 94 10.70 -9.94 -34.23
N LYS A 95 10.43 -10.78 -35.25
CA LYS A 95 11.29 -11.88 -35.66
C LYS A 95 11.61 -11.70 -37.15
N GLU A 96 12.85 -11.93 -37.51
CA GLU A 96 13.28 -11.83 -38.89
C GLU A 96 14.35 -12.90 -39.19
N LYS A 97 14.29 -13.44 -40.38
CA LYS A 97 15.31 -14.38 -40.92
C LYS A 97 15.83 -13.85 -42.24
N ARG A 98 17.16 -13.65 -42.30
CA ARG A 98 17.85 -13.25 -43.52
C ARG A 98 18.95 -14.29 -43.84
N GLY A 99 18.70 -15.15 -44.82
CA GLY A 99 19.56 -16.28 -45.12
C GLY A 99 19.66 -17.23 -43.93
N ASP A 100 20.89 -17.45 -43.43
CA ASP A 100 21.13 -18.30 -42.25
C ASP A 100 21.10 -17.54 -40.94
N PHE A 101 20.91 -16.22 -40.96
CA PHE A 101 20.83 -15.39 -39.78
C PHE A 101 19.35 -15.17 -39.34
N GLU A 102 19.03 -15.58 -38.13
CA GLU A 102 17.73 -15.38 -37.51
C GLU A 102 17.89 -14.56 -36.25
N TYR A 103 17.02 -13.55 -36.06
CA TYR A 103 17.00 -12.73 -34.85
C TYR A 103 15.58 -12.41 -34.40
N ALA A 104 15.45 -12.17 -33.10
CA ALA A 104 14.22 -11.70 -32.49
C ALA A 104 14.53 -10.53 -31.55
N ILE A 105 13.70 -9.49 -31.64
CA ILE A 105 13.75 -8.34 -30.73
C ILE A 105 12.36 -8.18 -30.14
N GLY A 106 12.29 -8.01 -28.82
CA GLY A 106 11.02 -7.82 -28.14
C GLY A 106 11.12 -6.76 -27.06
N ALA A 107 9.96 -6.18 -26.75
CA ALA A 107 9.78 -5.26 -25.65
C ALA A 107 8.50 -5.58 -24.91
N ASN A 108 8.50 -5.36 -23.59
CA ASN A 108 7.32 -5.42 -22.77
C ASN A 108 7.20 -4.12 -21.97
N PHE A 109 5.97 -3.74 -21.72
CA PHE A 109 5.65 -2.57 -20.93
C PHE A 109 4.42 -2.88 -20.07
N THR A 110 4.54 -2.65 -18.76
CA THR A 110 3.44 -2.78 -17.82
C THR A 110 3.25 -1.47 -17.08
N TYR A 111 2.04 -0.97 -17.07
CA TYR A 111 1.63 0.15 -16.24
C TYR A 111 0.47 -0.27 -15.37
N PHE A 112 0.55 0.00 -14.08
CA PHE A 112 -0.56 -0.24 -13.16
C PHE A 112 -0.69 0.86 -12.12
N ASP A 113 -1.89 1.01 -11.59
CA ASP A 113 -2.22 1.90 -10.50
C ASP A 113 -2.91 1.10 -9.38
N SER A 114 -2.68 1.51 -8.14
CA SER A 114 -3.27 0.88 -6.96
C SER A 114 -3.77 1.97 -6.03
N PHE A 115 -5.03 1.87 -5.62
CA PHE A 115 -5.65 2.85 -4.74
C PHE A 115 -6.76 2.22 -3.90
N TRP A 116 -7.09 2.87 -2.80
CA TRP A 116 -8.26 2.55 -2.02
C TRP A 116 -9.50 3.19 -2.63
N MET A 117 -10.50 2.38 -2.97
CA MET A 117 -11.84 2.89 -3.27
C MET A 117 -12.53 3.31 -1.97
N ASN A 118 -12.30 2.57 -0.91
CA ASN A 118 -12.71 2.87 0.45
C ASN A 118 -11.66 2.31 1.42
N ASN A 119 -10.92 3.19 2.11
CA ASN A 119 -9.93 2.77 3.09
C ASN A 119 -10.59 2.67 4.48
N PRO A 120 -10.73 1.46 5.05
CA PRO A 120 -11.37 1.26 6.33
C PRO A 120 -10.53 1.72 7.53
N TYR A 121 -9.27 2.05 7.30
CA TYR A 121 -8.32 2.53 8.32
C TYR A 121 -8.18 4.05 8.34
N GLU A 122 -8.83 4.73 7.41
CA GLU A 122 -8.73 6.18 7.26
C GLU A 122 -9.68 6.89 8.22
N ALA A 123 -9.15 7.84 8.98
CA ALA A 123 -9.96 8.66 9.86
C ALA A 123 -10.87 9.61 9.06
N GLU A 124 -12.04 9.90 9.57
CA GLU A 124 -13.01 10.80 8.92
C GLU A 124 -12.44 12.21 8.72
N THR A 125 -11.56 12.65 9.61
CA THR A 125 -10.82 13.92 9.50
C THR A 125 -9.85 13.92 8.33
N ASP A 126 -9.23 12.77 8.04
CA ASP A 126 -8.25 12.65 6.96
C ASP A 126 -8.92 12.58 5.59
N LEU A 127 -10.13 12.03 5.49
CA LEU A 127 -10.94 12.05 4.26
C LEU A 127 -11.19 13.47 3.73
N LYS A 128 -11.30 14.45 4.62
CA LYS A 128 -11.53 15.86 4.28
C LYS A 128 -10.24 16.59 3.92
N ASN A 129 -9.08 16.02 4.21
CA ASN A 129 -7.78 16.65 3.95
C ASN A 129 -7.14 16.04 2.69
N PRO A 130 -7.01 16.80 1.60
CA PRO A 130 -6.46 16.28 0.33
C PRO A 130 -5.01 15.81 0.45
N TYR A 131 -4.26 16.30 1.44
CA TYR A 131 -2.86 15.91 1.68
C TYR A 131 -2.71 14.65 2.53
N LYS A 132 -3.75 14.27 3.28
CA LYS A 132 -3.75 13.09 4.15
C LYS A 132 -4.62 11.96 3.62
N ARG A 133 -5.60 12.30 2.79
CA ARG A 133 -6.54 11.35 2.23
C ARG A 133 -5.84 10.27 1.42
N THR A 134 -6.08 9.02 1.76
CA THR A 134 -5.60 7.83 1.05
C THR A 134 -6.66 7.21 0.15
N THR A 135 -7.94 7.39 0.47
CA THR A 135 -9.06 7.00 -0.39
C THR A 135 -9.04 7.78 -1.70
N HIS A 136 -9.04 7.06 -2.82
CA HIS A 136 -8.87 7.58 -4.19
C HIS A 136 -7.52 8.26 -4.46
N ALA A 137 -6.55 8.15 -3.56
CA ALA A 137 -5.19 8.60 -3.82
C ALA A 137 -4.41 7.51 -4.57
N LYS A 138 -3.60 7.92 -5.53
CA LYS A 138 -2.74 6.98 -6.27
C LYS A 138 -1.66 6.44 -5.36
N GLY A 139 -1.52 5.12 -5.30
CA GLY A 139 -0.63 4.44 -4.36
C GLY A 139 0.86 4.68 -4.55
N TYR A 140 1.27 5.27 -5.69
CA TYR A 140 2.68 5.57 -5.99
C TYR A 140 3.09 7.01 -5.69
N TRP A 141 2.13 7.88 -5.38
CA TRP A 141 2.43 9.27 -5.10
C TRP A 141 2.48 9.47 -3.59
N GLY A 142 3.68 9.62 -3.07
CA GLY A 142 3.89 10.13 -1.73
C GLY A 142 3.96 11.65 -1.76
N ILE A 143 3.34 12.30 -0.79
CA ILE A 143 3.58 13.71 -0.52
C ILE A 143 4.77 13.77 0.42
N GLY A 144 5.81 14.45 0.01
CA GLY A 144 7.02 14.68 0.79
C GLY A 144 7.38 16.16 0.83
N TYR A 145 8.31 16.50 1.67
CA TYR A 145 8.90 17.83 1.70
C TYR A 145 9.95 17.95 0.60
N GLU A 146 9.99 19.11 -0.06
CA GLU A 146 11.04 19.41 -1.02
C GLU A 146 12.38 19.61 -0.28
N SER A 147 13.41 18.93 -0.78
CA SER A 147 14.75 19.03 -0.20
C SER A 147 15.49 20.24 -0.77
N LEU A 148 16.02 21.07 0.10
CA LEU A 148 16.93 22.20 -0.22
C LEU A 148 18.42 21.78 -0.15
N GLY A 149 18.71 20.49 -0.02
CA GLY A 149 20.06 19.98 0.19
C GLY A 149 20.37 19.68 1.66
N TYR A 150 21.61 19.89 2.06
CA TYR A 150 22.07 19.56 3.41
C TYR A 150 22.46 20.82 4.17
N TYR A 151 22.25 20.80 5.49
CA TYR A 151 22.79 21.82 6.37
C TYR A 151 24.33 21.83 6.30
N GLN A 152 24.93 22.97 5.97
CA GLN A 152 26.36 23.09 5.76
C GLN A 152 27.14 23.26 7.08
N SER A 153 26.51 23.83 8.11
CA SER A 153 27.12 24.10 9.40
C SER A 153 26.04 24.13 10.48
N GLN A 154 26.47 24.13 11.73
CA GLN A 154 25.60 24.33 12.89
C GLN A 154 24.94 25.73 12.89
N GLU A 155 25.60 26.72 12.34
CA GLU A 155 25.06 28.06 12.16
C GLU A 155 23.93 28.10 11.14
N ASP A 156 24.05 27.32 10.02
CA ASP A 156 23.00 27.15 9.03
C ASP A 156 21.77 26.46 9.65
N VAL A 157 21.98 25.48 10.54
CA VAL A 157 20.86 24.84 11.28
C VAL A 157 20.14 25.87 12.17
N MET A 158 20.88 26.73 12.85
CA MET A 158 20.28 27.73 13.77
C MET A 158 19.51 28.81 13.03
N ASN A 159 19.94 29.20 11.82
CA ASN A 159 19.37 30.26 11.02
C ASN A 159 18.27 29.78 10.05
N SER A 160 18.04 28.49 9.99
CA SER A 160 17.01 27.93 9.12
C SER A 160 15.70 27.67 9.86
N PRO A 161 14.54 27.66 9.17
CA PRO A 161 13.27 27.27 9.76
C PRO A 161 13.38 25.91 10.45
N LYS A 162 12.89 25.80 11.68
CA LYS A 162 12.99 24.56 12.46
C LYS A 162 11.80 23.66 12.15
N ARG A 163 12.08 22.44 11.78
CA ARG A 163 11.07 21.39 11.66
C ARG A 163 10.43 21.16 13.03
N GLN A 164 9.11 21.22 13.10
CA GLN A 164 8.33 21.20 14.35
C GLN A 164 8.58 19.98 15.25
N ASN A 165 9.08 18.86 14.69
CA ASN A 165 9.31 17.60 15.41
C ASN A 165 10.76 17.12 15.38
N SER A 166 11.73 17.95 15.04
CA SER A 166 13.14 17.56 14.98
C SER A 166 13.89 18.06 16.21
N VAL A 167 14.27 17.13 17.06
CA VAL A 167 14.89 17.44 18.35
C VAL A 167 16.39 17.69 18.23
N ASN A 168 17.06 17.08 17.25
CA ASN A 168 18.51 17.18 17.06
C ASN A 168 18.86 17.24 15.59
N LEU A 169 18.91 18.43 15.02
CA LEU A 169 19.45 18.67 13.68
C LEU A 169 20.92 19.07 13.78
N GLY A 170 21.73 18.55 12.86
CA GLY A 170 23.15 18.85 12.75
C GLY A 170 23.57 19.16 11.32
N ALA A 171 24.81 19.62 11.16
CA ALA A 171 25.43 19.74 9.86
C ALA A 171 25.44 18.37 9.17
N GLY A 172 25.03 18.31 7.89
CA GLY A 172 24.88 17.07 7.13
C GLY A 172 23.47 16.49 7.09
N ASP A 173 22.55 16.98 7.92
CA ASP A 173 21.13 16.59 7.83
C ASP A 173 20.44 17.28 6.65
N ILE A 174 19.34 16.68 6.17
CA ILE A 174 18.59 17.20 5.02
C ILE A 174 17.80 18.45 5.46
N LYS A 175 18.01 19.54 4.73
CA LYS A 175 17.25 20.77 4.83
C LYS A 175 16.03 20.71 3.92
N TYR A 176 14.86 21.03 4.44
CA TYR A 176 13.61 21.02 3.71
C TYR A 176 13.06 22.44 3.50
N TYR A 177 12.33 22.59 2.40
CA TYR A 177 11.53 23.80 2.17
C TYR A 177 10.36 23.82 3.15
N ASP A 178 10.07 25.00 3.74
CA ASP A 178 8.97 25.23 4.68
C ASP A 178 7.78 25.86 3.95
#